data_f054127aa458f5d01e4ceb3d7f612ac8
#
_entry.id   f054127aa458f5d01e4ceb3d7f612ac8
#
_cell.length_a   1.000
_cell.length_b   1.000
_cell.length_c   1.000
_cell.angle_alpha   90.00
_cell.angle_beta   90.00
_cell.angle_gamma   90.00
#
_symmetry.space_group_name_H-M   'P 1'
#
loop_
_entity.id
_entity.type
_entity.pdbx_description
1 polymer ?
#
loop_
_entity_poly.entity_id
_entity_poly.type
_entity_poly.pdbx_seq_one_letter_code
_entity_poly.pdbx_strand_id
1 'polypeptide(L)'
;MLKEGAPDVWSLSVDDEPDPIHLGVVGSRNLPDYDAFKGKVDEWAAQNGQPHSIVSGGQRGADTFARMYANENEIPFTEHHHNTYRHMGSPRMYHHRNQLVVNDSTHLLAFPSRRGRGTQTTMEKARVKGIPVTHHFEEDMAEGL
;
A
#
# COMPACT_ATOMS: atom_id res chain seq x y z
N MET A 1 -26.49 -2.19 -32.60
CA MET A 1 -26.26 -2.09 -32.23
C MET A 1 -25.99 -2.13 -32.05
N LEU A 2 -25.57 -2.35 -31.76
CA LEU A 2 -25.14 -2.22 -31.42
C LEU A 2 -25.02 -1.96 -31.38
N LYS A 3 -24.97 -1.73 -31.41
CA LYS A 3 -24.65 -1.17 -31.23
C LYS A 3 -24.69 -0.73 -31.06
N GLU A 4 -24.88 -0.59 -31.42
CA GLU A 4 -24.66 -0.10 -31.05
C GLU A 4 -24.57 -0.06 -30.45
N GLY A 5 -24.84 -0.09 -30.77
CA GLY A 5 -24.57 0.06 -30.05
C GLY A 5 -24.14 -0.45 -29.57
N ALA A 6 -24.65 -0.62 -29.49
CA ALA A 6 -23.91 -1.08 -28.65
C ALA A 6 -22.79 -1.64 -29.14
N PRO A 7 -22.78 -1.57 -29.78
CA PRO A 7 -21.67 -1.99 -29.97
C PRO A 7 -20.55 -1.79 -29.58
N ASP A 8 -20.36 -1.73 -29.41
CA ASP A 8 -19.25 -1.11 -28.77
C ASP A 8 -18.90 -1.72 -27.44
N VAL A 9 -19.34 -2.92 -27.22
CA VAL A 9 -19.08 -3.59 -25.96
C VAL A 9 -17.58 -3.79 -25.75
N TRP A 10 -16.87 -4.24 -26.77
CA TRP A 10 -15.44 -4.47 -26.59
C TRP A 10 -14.62 -3.19 -26.70
N SER A 11 -15.15 -2.19 -27.29
CA SER A 11 -14.55 -0.88 -27.20
C SER A 11 -14.59 -0.37 -25.77
N LEU A 12 -15.72 -0.61 -25.08
CA LEU A 12 -15.85 -0.25 -23.68
C LEU A 12 -14.84 -0.99 -22.81
N SER A 13 -14.59 -2.26 -23.10
CA SER A 13 -13.68 -3.02 -22.28
C SER A 13 -12.26 -2.46 -22.34
N VAL A 14 -11.88 -1.86 -23.45
CA VAL A 14 -10.54 -1.28 -23.57
C VAL A 14 -10.50 0.09 -22.88
N ASP A 15 -11.51 0.93 -23.13
CA ASP A 15 -11.49 2.31 -22.66
C ASP A 15 -11.95 2.46 -21.22
N ASP A 16 -12.80 1.55 -20.77
CA ASP A 16 -13.44 1.66 -19.47
C ASP A 16 -12.87 0.71 -18.41
N GLU A 17 -11.80 0.03 -18.74
CA GLU A 17 -11.11 -0.78 -17.73
C GLU A 17 -10.60 0.13 -16.63
N PRO A 18 -10.83 -0.24 -15.37
CA PRO A 18 -10.30 0.57 -14.27
C PRO A 18 -8.78 0.58 -14.31
N ASP A 19 -8.21 1.69 -13.89
CA ASP A 19 -6.76 1.80 -13.78
C ASP A 19 -6.24 0.77 -12.80
N PRO A 20 -5.04 0.23 -13.02
CA PRO A 20 -4.45 -0.71 -12.07
C PRO A 20 -4.27 -0.06 -10.69
N ILE A 21 -4.49 -0.85 -9.65
CA ILE A 21 -4.31 -0.42 -8.28
C ILE A 21 -2.98 -0.97 -7.77
N HIS A 22 -2.07 -0.07 -7.43
CA HIS A 22 -0.81 -0.44 -6.80
C HIS A 22 -0.85 0.09 -5.38
N LEU A 23 -1.06 -0.82 -4.43
CA LEU A 23 -1.30 -0.45 -3.05
C LEU A 23 0.02 -0.40 -2.27
N GLY A 24 0.42 0.80 -1.90
CA GLY A 24 1.54 0.97 -0.99
C GLY A 24 1.09 0.66 0.42
N VAL A 25 1.86 -0.18 1.13
CA VAL A 25 1.58 -0.52 2.52
C VAL A 25 2.78 -0.12 3.34
N VAL A 26 2.56 0.75 4.30
CA VAL A 26 3.63 1.25 5.17
C VAL A 26 3.13 1.22 6.61
N GLY A 27 4.03 1.16 7.56
CA GLY A 27 3.59 1.19 8.94
C GLY A 27 4.69 0.90 9.93
N SER A 28 4.25 0.79 11.15
CA SER A 28 5.09 0.58 12.31
C SER A 28 5.74 -0.80 12.29
N ARG A 29 6.93 -0.87 12.85
CA ARG A 29 7.63 -2.14 13.08
C ARG A 29 6.95 -3.00 14.14
N ASN A 30 6.11 -2.39 14.95
CA ASN A 30 5.53 -3.04 16.11
C ASN A 30 4.06 -3.38 15.92
N LEU A 31 3.62 -3.52 14.68
CA LEU A 31 2.25 -3.91 14.40
C LEU A 31 2.03 -5.29 15.01
N PRO A 32 1.04 -5.43 15.90
CA PRO A 32 1.00 -6.58 16.79
C PRO A 32 0.47 -7.86 16.19
N ASP A 33 -0.43 -7.80 15.22
CA ASP A 33 -1.21 -8.96 14.86
C ASP A 33 -1.51 -9.00 13.37
N TYR A 34 -1.09 -10.11 12.75
CA TYR A 34 -1.32 -10.27 11.31
C TYR A 34 -2.81 -10.35 10.98
N ASP A 35 -3.61 -11.03 11.81
CA ASP A 35 -5.03 -11.18 11.50
C ASP A 35 -5.74 -9.83 11.50
N ALA A 36 -5.38 -8.96 12.42
CA ALA A 36 -5.94 -7.61 12.45
C ALA A 36 -5.52 -6.83 11.21
N PHE A 37 -4.26 -6.95 10.82
CA PHE A 37 -3.75 -6.34 9.60
C PHE A 37 -4.51 -6.84 8.38
N LYS A 38 -4.64 -8.16 8.26
CA LYS A 38 -5.33 -8.79 7.15
C LYS A 38 -6.77 -8.30 7.04
N GLY A 39 -7.45 -8.18 8.18
CA GLY A 39 -8.83 -7.68 8.19
C GLY A 39 -8.93 -6.29 7.61
N LYS A 40 -7.96 -5.43 7.91
CA LYS A 40 -7.97 -4.07 7.38
C LYS A 40 -7.67 -4.02 5.89
N VAL A 41 -6.78 -4.87 5.41
CA VAL A 41 -6.52 -4.93 3.97
C VAL A 41 -7.72 -5.49 3.23
N ASP A 42 -8.35 -6.55 3.78
CA ASP A 42 -9.57 -7.10 3.18
C ASP A 42 -10.67 -6.06 3.11
N GLU A 43 -10.84 -5.28 4.17
CA GLU A 43 -11.83 -4.20 4.21
C GLU A 43 -11.53 -3.15 3.15
N TRP A 44 -10.24 -2.79 3.02
CA TRP A 44 -9.83 -1.81 2.02
C TRP A 44 -10.14 -2.34 0.61
N ALA A 45 -9.83 -3.60 0.35
CA ALA A 45 -10.06 -4.20 -0.96
C ALA A 45 -11.54 -4.31 -1.28
N ALA A 46 -12.37 -4.57 -0.27
CA ALA A 46 -13.81 -4.62 -0.48
C ALA A 46 -14.37 -3.27 -0.92
N GLN A 47 -13.76 -2.18 -0.45
CA GLN A 47 -14.22 -0.84 -0.77
C GLN A 47 -13.62 -0.28 -2.06
N ASN A 48 -12.41 -0.68 -2.40
CA ASN A 48 -11.64 -0.06 -3.47
C ASN A 48 -11.32 -1.00 -4.63
N GLY A 49 -11.42 -2.29 -4.41
CA GLY A 49 -11.02 -3.29 -5.41
C GLY A 49 -9.75 -4.00 -5.00
N GLN A 50 -9.57 -5.19 -5.53
CA GLN A 50 -8.39 -6.01 -5.25
C GLN A 50 -7.16 -5.34 -5.83
N PRO A 51 -6.08 -5.16 -5.05
CA PRO A 51 -4.86 -4.58 -5.62
C PRO A 51 -4.26 -5.45 -6.71
N HIS A 52 -3.74 -4.81 -7.74
CA HIS A 52 -2.99 -5.48 -8.79
C HIS A 52 -1.56 -5.74 -8.34
N SER A 53 -1.04 -4.93 -7.42
CA SER A 53 0.24 -5.18 -6.80
C SER A 53 0.25 -4.52 -5.43
N ILE A 54 1.16 -5.01 -4.56
CA ILE A 54 1.40 -4.40 -3.26
C ILE A 54 2.87 -3.96 -3.24
N VAL A 55 3.10 -2.75 -2.76
CA VAL A 55 4.43 -2.12 -2.72
C VAL A 55 4.76 -1.83 -1.27
N SER A 56 5.95 -2.18 -0.82
CA SER A 56 6.33 -1.97 0.58
C SER A 56 7.82 -1.72 0.72
N GLY A 57 8.25 -1.38 1.93
CA GLY A 57 9.62 -0.91 2.17
C GLY A 57 10.56 -1.90 2.81
N GLY A 58 10.13 -3.12 3.10
CA GLY A 58 11.03 -4.15 3.60
C GLY A 58 11.34 -4.09 5.08
N GLN A 59 10.60 -3.32 5.87
CA GLN A 59 10.76 -3.34 7.31
C GLN A 59 9.91 -4.46 7.91
N ARG A 60 10.26 -4.88 9.12
CA ARG A 60 9.40 -5.82 9.84
C ARG A 60 8.10 -5.12 10.23
N GLY A 61 7.12 -5.89 10.71
CA GLY A 61 5.81 -5.35 11.05
C GLY A 61 4.94 -5.24 9.82
N ALA A 62 4.42 -4.05 9.54
CA ALA A 62 3.49 -3.86 8.44
C ALA A 62 4.06 -4.33 7.11
N ASP A 63 5.35 -4.11 6.87
CA ASP A 63 5.96 -4.50 5.60
C ASP A 63 6.03 -6.03 5.48
N THR A 64 6.36 -6.72 6.57
CA THR A 64 6.38 -8.19 6.58
C THR A 64 4.97 -8.72 6.37
N PHE A 65 3.99 -8.13 7.04
CA PHE A 65 2.60 -8.56 6.89
C PHE A 65 2.10 -8.32 5.48
N ALA A 66 2.54 -7.23 4.84
CA ALA A 66 2.16 -6.96 3.45
C ALA A 66 2.65 -8.06 2.52
N ARG A 67 3.89 -8.53 2.75
CA ARG A 67 4.43 -9.63 1.95
C ARG A 67 3.63 -10.90 2.16
N MET A 68 3.28 -11.20 3.41
CA MET A 68 2.48 -12.38 3.73
C MET A 68 1.13 -12.32 3.02
N TYR A 69 0.50 -11.16 3.09
CA TYR A 69 -0.81 -10.98 2.46
C TYR A 69 -0.73 -11.14 0.95
N ALA A 70 0.29 -10.56 0.34
CA ALA A 70 0.46 -10.66 -1.10
C ALA A 70 0.66 -12.11 -1.52
N ASN A 71 1.47 -12.87 -0.76
CA ASN A 71 1.69 -14.28 -1.05
C ASN A 71 0.41 -15.10 -0.95
N GLU A 72 -0.36 -14.87 0.12
CA GLU A 72 -1.59 -15.65 0.34
C GLU A 72 -2.63 -15.40 -0.73
N ASN A 73 -2.64 -14.20 -1.28
CA ASN A 73 -3.66 -13.79 -2.25
C ASN A 73 -3.13 -13.75 -3.68
N GLU A 74 -1.90 -14.23 -3.88
CA GLU A 74 -1.27 -14.31 -5.20
C GLU A 74 -1.22 -12.94 -5.88
N ILE A 75 -0.89 -11.92 -5.09
CA ILE A 75 -0.73 -10.56 -5.59
C ILE A 75 0.75 -10.28 -5.79
N PRO A 76 1.17 -9.75 -6.94
CA PRO A 76 2.58 -9.35 -7.13
C PRO A 76 3.04 -8.39 -6.05
N PHE A 77 4.25 -8.59 -5.55
CA PHE A 77 4.80 -7.81 -4.44
C PHE A 77 6.10 -7.15 -4.86
N THR A 78 6.19 -5.84 -4.64
CA THR A 78 7.40 -5.06 -4.91
C THR A 78 7.94 -4.53 -3.59
N GLU A 79 9.20 -4.80 -3.32
CA GLU A 79 9.84 -4.37 -2.08
C GLU A 79 10.99 -3.43 -2.37
N HIS A 80 10.95 -2.24 -1.77
CA HIS A 80 12.05 -1.27 -1.81
C HIS A 80 12.76 -1.31 -0.47
N HIS A 81 13.72 -2.20 -0.33
CA HIS A 81 14.40 -2.39 0.95
C HIS A 81 15.44 -1.29 1.16
N HIS A 82 15.44 -0.70 2.36
CA HIS A 82 16.35 0.40 2.66
C HIS A 82 17.83 0.01 2.54
N ASN A 83 18.16 -1.26 2.77
CA ASN A 83 19.56 -1.72 2.66
C ASN A 83 20.12 -1.54 1.25
N THR A 84 19.28 -1.53 0.23
CA THR A 84 19.71 -1.27 -1.15
C THR A 84 20.37 0.10 -1.25
N TYR A 85 19.99 1.02 -0.38
CA TYR A 85 20.42 2.42 -0.42
C TYR A 85 21.29 2.79 0.76
N ARG A 86 21.88 1.78 1.43
CA ARG A 86 22.65 2.03 2.66
C ARG A 86 23.86 2.93 2.43
N HIS A 87 24.37 2.98 1.19
CA HIS A 87 25.48 3.86 0.85
C HIS A 87 25.11 5.34 1.02
N MET A 88 23.83 5.66 1.04
CA MET A 88 23.37 7.03 1.25
C MET A 88 23.42 7.46 2.71
N GLY A 89 23.52 6.49 3.63
CA GLY A 89 23.51 6.78 5.06
C GLY A 89 22.12 7.08 5.60
N SER A 90 21.98 6.96 6.92
CA SER A 90 20.75 7.30 7.63
C SER A 90 20.77 8.80 7.94
N PRO A 91 19.63 9.53 7.82
CA PRO A 91 18.28 9.01 7.49
C PRO A 91 17.95 9.00 6.01
N ARG A 92 18.89 9.39 5.13
CA ARG A 92 18.62 9.55 3.70
C ARG A 92 18.13 8.27 3.04
N MET A 93 18.71 7.11 3.42
CA MET A 93 18.31 5.84 2.82
C MET A 93 16.85 5.52 3.12
N TYR A 94 16.37 5.87 4.31
CA TYR A 94 14.97 5.63 4.67
C TYR A 94 14.04 6.57 3.92
N HIS A 95 14.41 7.84 3.81
CA HIS A 95 13.61 8.80 3.06
C HIS A 95 13.52 8.42 1.59
N HIS A 96 14.64 7.98 1.02
CA HIS A 96 14.67 7.57 -0.38
C HIS A 96 13.78 6.35 -0.61
N ARG A 97 13.90 5.34 0.26
CA ARG A 97 13.06 4.15 0.18
C ARG A 97 11.58 4.52 0.26
N ASN A 98 11.23 5.39 1.21
CA ASN A 98 9.84 5.80 1.38
C ASN A 98 9.33 6.53 0.14
N GLN A 99 10.17 7.35 -0.49
CA GLN A 99 9.77 8.05 -1.70
C GLN A 99 9.52 7.07 -2.84
N LEU A 100 10.34 6.02 -2.95
CA LEU A 100 10.14 5.01 -4.00
C LEU A 100 8.85 4.24 -3.80
N VAL A 101 8.52 3.91 -2.55
CA VAL A 101 7.25 3.24 -2.26
C VAL A 101 6.09 4.12 -2.73
N VAL A 102 6.13 5.40 -2.39
CA VAL A 102 5.06 6.32 -2.80
C VAL A 102 5.02 6.48 -4.31
N ASN A 103 6.19 6.59 -4.95
CA ASN A 103 6.25 6.76 -6.40
C ASN A 103 5.59 5.62 -7.15
N ASP A 104 5.71 4.40 -6.63
CA ASP A 104 5.16 3.22 -7.29
C ASP A 104 3.71 2.93 -6.89
N SER A 105 3.14 3.73 -6.00
CA SER A 105 1.79 3.48 -5.47
C SER A 105 0.75 4.38 -6.10
N THR A 106 -0.43 3.84 -6.31
CA THR A 106 -1.61 4.65 -6.69
C THR A 106 -2.46 4.97 -5.48
N HIS A 107 -2.34 4.18 -4.43
CA HIS A 107 -3.07 4.34 -3.16
C HIS A 107 -2.14 3.93 -2.04
N LEU A 108 -2.31 4.52 -0.88
CA LEU A 108 -1.50 4.18 0.29
C LEU A 108 -2.38 3.73 1.43
N LEU A 109 -2.02 2.59 2.03
CA LEU A 109 -2.64 2.09 3.25
C LEU A 109 -1.57 2.08 4.32
N ALA A 110 -1.79 2.85 5.37
CA ALA A 110 -0.76 3.10 6.38
C ALA A 110 -1.21 2.67 7.76
N PHE A 111 -0.26 2.18 8.54
CA PHE A 111 -0.50 1.78 9.92
C PHE A 111 0.47 2.53 10.82
N PRO A 112 0.26 3.85 11.02
CA PRO A 112 1.19 4.65 11.80
C PRO A 112 1.03 4.42 13.29
N SER A 113 2.10 4.74 14.02
CA SER A 113 2.04 4.87 15.47
C SER A 113 1.75 6.33 15.79
N ARG A 114 0.96 6.58 16.84
CA ARG A 114 0.70 7.95 17.26
C ARG A 114 1.96 8.65 17.74
N ARG A 115 2.96 7.88 18.18
CA ARG A 115 4.20 8.42 18.71
C ARG A 115 5.31 8.54 17.67
N GLY A 116 5.30 7.66 16.67
CA GLY A 116 6.34 7.62 15.66
C GLY A 116 6.06 8.58 14.51
N ARG A 117 7.11 8.95 13.80
CA ARG A 117 6.98 9.92 12.70
C ARG A 117 7.30 9.34 11.33
N GLY A 118 7.97 8.20 11.28
CA GLY A 118 8.41 7.66 9.99
C GLY A 118 7.27 7.40 9.03
N THR A 119 6.25 6.69 9.51
CA THR A 119 5.10 6.37 8.68
C THR A 119 4.31 7.63 8.33
N GLN A 120 4.20 8.56 9.27
CA GLN A 120 3.48 9.80 9.01
C GLN A 120 4.18 10.63 7.95
N THR A 121 5.50 10.62 7.92
CA THR A 121 6.26 11.30 6.88
C THR A 121 5.96 10.70 5.50
N THR A 122 5.87 9.37 5.43
CA THR A 122 5.52 8.71 4.17
C THR A 122 4.10 9.05 3.75
N MET A 123 3.16 9.11 4.70
CA MET A 123 1.79 9.53 4.42
C MET A 123 1.76 10.94 3.82
N GLU A 124 2.60 11.83 4.36
CA GLU A 124 2.66 13.20 3.84
C GLU A 124 3.20 13.21 2.41
N LYS A 125 4.21 12.39 2.11
CA LYS A 125 4.72 12.28 0.74
C LYS A 125 3.63 11.83 -0.23
N ALA A 126 2.78 10.90 0.22
CA ALA A 126 1.67 10.43 -0.60
C ALA A 126 0.65 11.54 -0.83
N ARG A 127 0.35 12.33 0.19
CA ARG A 127 -0.57 13.45 0.04
C ARG A 127 -0.05 14.49 -0.92
N VAL A 128 1.26 14.76 -0.86
CA VAL A 128 1.88 15.71 -1.79
C VAL A 128 1.77 15.19 -3.22
N LYS A 129 1.93 13.89 -3.41
CA LYS A 129 1.77 13.28 -4.74
C LYS A 129 0.32 13.33 -5.20
N GLY A 130 -0.62 13.41 -4.27
CA GLY A 130 -2.05 13.48 -4.60
C GLY A 130 -2.74 12.14 -4.66
N ILE A 131 -2.16 11.10 -4.07
CA ILE A 131 -2.81 9.79 -4.05
C ILE A 131 -3.61 9.63 -2.75
N PRO A 132 -4.70 8.85 -2.79
CA PRO A 132 -5.50 8.61 -1.59
C PRO A 132 -4.72 7.88 -0.51
N VAL A 133 -4.92 8.30 0.73
CA VAL A 133 -4.26 7.71 1.89
C VAL A 133 -5.33 7.26 2.88
N THR A 134 -5.29 5.98 3.25
CA THR A 134 -6.12 5.43 4.31
C THR A 134 -5.18 5.00 5.44
N HIS A 135 -5.56 5.27 6.70
CA HIS A 135 -4.69 4.87 7.79
C HIS A 135 -5.47 4.31 8.96
N HIS A 136 -4.79 3.43 9.71
CA HIS A 136 -5.29 2.86 10.96
C HIS A 136 -4.13 2.90 11.94
N PHE A 137 -4.33 3.55 13.08
CA PHE A 137 -3.24 3.63 14.05
C PHE A 137 -2.90 2.26 14.63
N GLU A 138 -1.61 2.03 14.81
CA GLU A 138 -1.11 0.78 15.39
C GLU A 138 -1.79 0.46 16.72
N GLU A 139 -1.96 1.49 17.55
CA GLU A 139 -2.55 1.32 18.88
C GLU A 139 -3.99 0.81 18.82
N ASP A 140 -4.71 1.23 17.78
CA ASP A 140 -6.10 0.80 17.61
C ASP A 140 -6.19 -0.64 17.11
N MET A 141 -5.15 -1.12 16.45
CA MET A 141 -5.11 -2.51 15.97
C MET A 141 -5.06 -3.50 17.11
N ALA A 142 -4.31 -3.17 18.15
CA ALA A 142 -4.23 -4.02 19.34
C ALA A 142 -5.56 -4.09 20.07
N GLU A 143 -6.32 -3.01 20.07
CA GLU A 143 -7.60 -2.97 20.77
C GLU A 143 -8.69 -3.73 20.04
N GLY A 144 -8.52 -3.96 18.76
CA GLY A 144 -9.50 -4.69 17.99
C GLY A 144 -9.57 -6.16 18.34
N LEU A 145 -8.68 -6.61 19.17
CA LEU A 145 -8.65 -7.99 19.61
C LEU A 145 -9.49 -8.17 20.85
#